data_9e9ae1ceb349b602ff98aee659979719
#
_entry.id   9e9ae1ceb349b602ff98aee659979719
#
_cell.length_a   1.000
_cell.length_b   1.000
_cell.length_c   1.000
_cell.angle_alpha   90.00
_cell.angle_beta   90.00
_cell.angle_gamma   90.00
#
_symmetry.space_group_name_H-M   'P 1'
#
loop_
_entity.id
_entity.type
_entity.pdbx_description
1 polymer ?
#
loop_
_entity_poly.entity_id
_entity_poly.type
_entity_poly.pdbx_seq_one_letter_code
_entity_poly.pdbx_strand_id
1 'polypeptide(L)'
;MELILNGSFNQINNRGNKMTINFKAPEIKELQPRLLVLGVGGAGGNAINEMIENNLQGVEFIAVNTDAQDLKLSKAKTRIQIGLNLTKGLGAGAKLDIGQAAADESLNEIINTLQGANMVFIAAGMGGGTGTGAAHVIARAAKELNILTVGVVTLPFLYEGX
;
A
#
# COMPACT_ATOMS: atom_id res chain seq x y z
N MET A 1 -11.19 9.13 -22.45
CA MET A 1 -11.07 9.53 -23.87
C MET A 1 -9.63 9.86 -24.17
N GLU A 2 -9.18 9.39 -25.31
CA GLU A 2 -7.80 9.58 -25.71
C GLU A 2 -7.77 10.42 -26.98
N LEU A 3 -6.96 11.45 -26.97
CA LEU A 3 -6.85 12.34 -28.14
C LEU A 3 -5.42 12.33 -28.63
N ILE A 4 -5.26 11.94 -29.88
CA ILE A 4 -3.94 11.89 -30.51
C ILE A 4 -3.94 12.84 -31.69
N LEU A 5 -3.00 13.77 -31.68
CA LEU A 5 -2.87 14.73 -32.75
C LEU A 5 -1.58 14.43 -33.52
N ASN A 6 -1.76 14.01 -34.72
CA ASN A 6 -0.64 13.76 -35.63
C ASN A 6 -0.83 14.58 -36.87
N GLY A 7 0.27 15.07 -37.40
CA GLY A 7 0.12 15.84 -38.60
C GLY A 7 1.45 16.11 -39.26
N SER A 8 1.34 16.71 -40.43
CA SER A 8 2.50 17.18 -41.16
C SER A 8 2.09 18.42 -41.91
N PHE A 9 3.02 19.28 -42.12
CA PHE A 9 2.76 20.41 -43.00
C PHE A 9 4.01 20.72 -43.81
N ASN A 10 3.80 21.33 -44.95
CA ASN A 10 4.87 21.65 -45.90
C ASN A 10 5.19 23.12 -45.81
N GLN A 11 6.43 23.42 -45.87
CA GLN A 11 6.94 24.76 -45.80
C GLN A 11 8.04 24.92 -46.83
N ILE A 12 8.10 26.10 -47.42
CA ILE A 12 9.16 26.38 -48.37
C ILE A 12 10.21 27.25 -47.70
N ASN A 13 11.44 26.80 -47.69
CA ASN A 13 12.48 27.58 -47.03
C ASN A 13 12.95 28.73 -47.94
N ASN A 14 13.92 29.48 -47.45
CA ASN A 14 14.38 30.66 -48.17
C ASN A 14 15.05 30.36 -49.49
N ARG A 15 15.43 29.15 -49.70
CA ARG A 15 16.06 28.70 -50.97
C ARG A 15 15.06 28.12 -51.95
N GLY A 16 13.77 28.18 -51.60
CA GLY A 16 12.74 27.60 -52.46
C GLY A 16 12.57 26.10 -52.35
N ASN A 17 13.25 25.48 -51.36
CA ASN A 17 13.12 24.05 -51.19
C ASN A 17 11.94 23.72 -50.29
N LYS A 18 11.26 22.65 -50.65
CA LYS A 18 10.11 22.21 -49.89
C LYS A 18 10.56 21.41 -48.69
N MET A 19 10.02 21.77 -47.53
CA MET A 19 10.30 21.05 -46.28
C MET A 19 8.98 20.49 -45.76
N THR A 20 9.04 19.27 -45.27
CA THR A 20 7.88 18.66 -44.62
C THR A 20 8.20 18.47 -43.14
N ILE A 21 7.36 19.05 -42.34
CA ILE A 21 7.51 18.93 -40.87
C ILE A 21 6.44 17.99 -40.36
N ASN A 22 6.88 16.90 -39.82
CA ASN A 22 5.97 15.94 -39.21
C ASN A 22 5.94 16.16 -37.70
N PHE A 23 4.79 16.12 -37.16
CA PHE A 23 4.67 16.27 -35.71
C PHE A 23 3.70 15.26 -35.16
N LYS A 24 3.90 14.90 -33.92
CA LYS A 24 3.06 13.96 -33.22
C LYS A 24 2.88 14.47 -31.79
N ALA A 25 1.66 14.71 -31.41
CA ALA A 25 1.36 15.16 -30.05
C ALA A 25 1.58 13.97 -29.09
N PRO A 26 2.03 14.26 -27.88
CA PRO A 26 2.17 13.16 -26.91
C PRO A 26 0.82 12.52 -26.66
N GLU A 27 0.86 11.21 -26.56
CA GLU A 27 -0.34 10.45 -26.26
C GLU A 27 -0.74 10.67 -24.81
N ILE A 28 -2.01 11.01 -24.60
CA ILE A 28 -2.50 11.18 -23.24
C ILE A 28 -2.87 9.83 -22.71
N LYS A 29 -2.20 9.44 -21.64
CA LYS A 29 -2.48 8.16 -21.01
C LYS A 29 -3.16 8.39 -19.68
N GLU A 30 -4.16 7.59 -19.43
CA GLU A 30 -4.84 7.62 -18.16
C GLU A 30 -3.99 6.89 -17.13
N LEU A 31 -3.59 7.60 -16.09
CA LEU A 31 -2.76 7.00 -15.06
C LEU A 31 -3.65 6.36 -14.01
N GLN A 32 -3.37 5.11 -13.73
CA GLN A 32 -4.09 4.39 -12.70
C GLN A 32 -3.39 4.63 -11.36
N PRO A 33 -4.07 5.16 -10.37
CA PRO A 33 -3.43 5.31 -9.07
C PRO A 33 -3.16 3.94 -8.45
N ARG A 34 -2.05 3.86 -7.76
CA ARG A 34 -1.70 2.64 -7.05
C ARG A 34 -2.10 2.80 -5.59
N LEU A 35 -3.08 2.02 -5.18
CA LEU A 35 -3.65 2.10 -3.84
C LEU A 35 -3.30 0.82 -3.07
N LEU A 36 -2.78 1.00 -1.88
CA LEU A 36 -2.42 -0.12 -1.02
C LEU A 36 -3.33 -0.15 0.20
N VAL A 37 -3.68 -1.34 0.63
CA VAL A 37 -4.37 -1.54 1.89
C VAL A 37 -3.55 -2.51 2.71
N LEU A 38 -3.01 -2.04 3.81
CA LEU A 38 -2.21 -2.87 4.70
C LEU A 38 -3.05 -3.27 5.90
N GLY A 39 -3.09 -4.56 6.17
CA GLY A 39 -3.70 -5.07 7.40
C GLY A 39 -2.59 -5.45 8.35
N VAL A 40 -2.51 -4.75 9.48
CA VAL A 40 -1.38 -4.86 10.39
C VAL A 40 -1.83 -5.51 11.68
N GLY A 41 -1.15 -6.59 12.04
CA GLY A 41 -1.51 -7.36 13.22
C GLY A 41 -2.71 -8.26 12.95
N GLY A 42 -3.18 -8.90 14.01
CA GLY A 42 -4.28 -9.85 13.86
C GLY A 42 -5.58 -9.21 13.43
N ALA A 43 -5.96 -8.13 14.09
CA ALA A 43 -7.24 -7.48 13.76
C ALA A 43 -7.19 -6.85 12.37
N GLY A 44 -6.06 -6.20 12.04
CA GLY A 44 -5.92 -5.63 10.71
C GLY A 44 -5.93 -6.69 9.63
N GLY A 45 -5.29 -7.82 9.89
CA GLY A 45 -5.30 -8.93 8.95
C GLY A 45 -6.69 -9.47 8.73
N ASN A 46 -7.48 -9.61 9.80
CA ASN A 46 -8.86 -10.05 9.65
C ASN A 46 -9.68 -9.07 8.83
N ALA A 47 -9.43 -7.77 9.04
CA ALA A 47 -10.18 -6.77 8.29
C ALA A 47 -9.92 -6.88 6.80
N ILE A 48 -8.65 -7.02 6.40
CA ILE A 48 -8.40 -7.10 4.96
C ILE A 48 -8.87 -8.44 4.39
N ASN A 49 -8.86 -9.51 5.18
CA ASN A 49 -9.43 -10.76 4.70
C ASN A 49 -10.90 -10.56 4.33
N GLU A 50 -11.64 -9.82 5.14
CA GLU A 50 -13.04 -9.55 4.84
C GLU A 50 -13.18 -8.71 3.58
N MET A 51 -12.32 -7.71 3.42
CA MET A 51 -12.38 -6.89 2.22
C MET A 51 -12.12 -7.73 0.97
N ILE A 52 -11.17 -8.66 1.06
CA ILE A 52 -10.86 -9.53 -0.06
C ILE A 52 -12.04 -10.45 -0.36
N GLU A 53 -12.64 -11.00 0.68
CA GLU A 53 -13.79 -11.88 0.49
C GLU A 53 -14.98 -11.15 -0.09
N ASN A 54 -15.11 -9.88 0.20
CA ASN A 54 -16.18 -9.06 -0.37
C ASN A 54 -15.79 -8.46 -1.71
N ASN A 55 -14.69 -8.93 -2.26
CA ASN A 55 -14.30 -8.65 -3.64
C ASN A 55 -14.01 -7.17 -3.91
N LEU A 56 -13.43 -6.49 -2.94
CA LEU A 56 -13.01 -5.11 -3.14
C LEU A 56 -11.93 -5.07 -4.21
N GLN A 57 -12.13 -4.25 -5.23
CA GLN A 57 -11.25 -4.18 -6.38
C GLN A 57 -10.48 -2.88 -6.39
N GLY A 58 -9.40 -2.86 -7.19
CA GLY A 58 -8.67 -1.64 -7.43
C GLY A 58 -7.59 -1.32 -6.42
N VAL A 59 -7.33 -2.23 -5.49
CA VAL A 59 -6.31 -2.02 -4.48
C VAL A 59 -5.45 -3.28 -4.37
N GLU A 60 -4.26 -3.10 -3.81
CA GLU A 60 -3.38 -4.21 -3.48
C GLU A 60 -3.43 -4.42 -1.97
N PHE A 61 -3.61 -5.66 -1.56
CA PHE A 61 -3.69 -5.99 -0.14
C PHE A 61 -2.37 -6.54 0.35
N ILE A 62 -1.93 -6.08 1.50
CA ILE A 62 -0.69 -6.50 2.12
C ILE A 62 -0.95 -6.81 3.58
N ALA A 63 -0.60 -8.01 4.00
CA ALA A 63 -0.72 -8.41 5.41
C ALA A 63 0.63 -8.25 6.08
N VAL A 64 0.64 -7.59 7.24
CA VAL A 64 1.86 -7.35 8.00
C VAL A 64 1.64 -7.87 9.41
N ASN A 65 2.52 -8.76 9.86
CA ASN A 65 2.36 -9.34 11.19
C ASN A 65 3.70 -9.91 11.66
N THR A 66 3.82 -10.07 12.97
CA THR A 66 4.93 -10.86 13.52
C THR A 66 4.56 -12.34 13.57
N ASP A 67 3.30 -12.65 13.58
CA ASP A 67 2.79 -14.00 13.80
C ASP A 67 2.72 -14.77 12.47
N ALA A 68 3.57 -15.78 12.33
CA ALA A 68 3.61 -16.53 11.08
C ALA A 68 2.31 -17.29 10.82
N GLN A 69 1.63 -17.74 11.87
CA GLN A 69 0.39 -18.47 11.67
C GLN A 69 -0.70 -17.57 11.08
N ASP A 70 -0.79 -16.35 11.60
CA ASP A 70 -1.76 -15.42 11.05
C ASP A 70 -1.47 -15.13 9.58
N LEU A 71 -0.19 -15.00 9.24
CA LEU A 71 0.17 -14.74 7.86
C LEU A 71 -0.15 -15.90 6.94
N LYS A 72 -0.01 -17.12 7.44
CA LYS A 72 -0.36 -18.29 6.63
C LYS A 72 -1.86 -18.30 6.31
N LEU A 73 -2.67 -17.75 7.21
CA LEU A 73 -4.11 -17.73 7.01
C LEU A 73 -4.58 -16.50 6.25
N SER A 74 -3.69 -15.59 5.95
CA SER A 74 -4.07 -14.36 5.26
C SER A 74 -4.44 -14.64 3.82
N LYS A 75 -5.46 -13.92 3.34
CA LYS A 75 -5.87 -13.99 1.94
C LYS A 75 -5.15 -12.97 1.07
N ALA A 76 -4.30 -12.15 1.66
CA ALA A 76 -3.55 -11.16 0.90
C ALA A 76 -2.49 -11.84 0.06
N LYS A 77 -2.26 -11.29 -1.14
CA LYS A 77 -1.22 -11.85 -1.99
C LYS A 77 0.17 -11.52 -1.48
N THR A 78 0.32 -10.36 -0.85
CA THR A 78 1.61 -9.94 -0.31
C THR A 78 1.54 -10.02 1.20
N ARG A 79 2.54 -10.67 1.78
CA ARG A 79 2.60 -10.84 3.23
C ARG A 79 4.00 -10.49 3.68
N ILE A 80 4.07 -9.68 4.73
CA ILE A 80 5.35 -9.26 5.29
C ILE A 80 5.39 -9.70 6.74
N GLN A 81 6.34 -10.57 7.06
CA GLN A 81 6.57 -10.93 8.44
C GLN A 81 7.62 -10.00 9.01
N ILE A 82 7.27 -9.32 10.08
CA ILE A 82 8.16 -8.35 10.70
C ILE A 82 8.65 -8.87 12.03
N GLY A 83 9.80 -8.35 12.46
CA GLY A 83 10.31 -8.65 13.78
C GLY A 83 10.73 -10.09 13.98
N LEU A 84 11.29 -10.72 12.96
CA LEU A 84 11.65 -12.12 13.06
C LEU A 84 12.63 -12.39 14.19
N ASN A 85 13.56 -11.48 14.39
CA ASN A 85 14.57 -11.69 15.43
C ASN A 85 14.06 -11.35 16.81
N LEU A 86 13.00 -10.58 16.91
CA LEU A 86 12.46 -10.17 18.19
C LEU A 86 11.47 -11.18 18.75
N THR A 87 10.59 -11.68 17.89
CA THR A 87 9.51 -12.55 18.35
C THR A 87 9.63 -13.99 17.88
N LYS A 88 10.53 -14.24 16.93
CA LYS A 88 10.72 -15.55 16.33
C LYS A 88 9.41 -16.12 15.79
N GLY A 89 8.56 -15.23 15.27
CA GLY A 89 7.34 -15.64 14.62
C GLY A 89 6.17 -15.95 15.52
N LEU A 90 6.29 -15.68 16.81
CA LEU A 90 5.24 -16.04 17.76
C LEU A 90 4.27 -14.90 18.07
N GLY A 91 4.53 -13.72 17.55
CA GLY A 91 3.64 -12.60 17.82
C GLY A 91 4.13 -11.76 18.99
N ALA A 92 3.69 -10.53 19.00
CA ALA A 92 4.16 -9.55 19.98
C ALA A 92 3.23 -9.45 21.18
N GLY A 93 2.08 -10.05 21.15
CA GLY A 93 1.09 -9.87 22.19
C GLY A 93 0.56 -8.45 22.18
N ALA A 94 0.21 -7.97 23.36
CA ALA A 94 -0.37 -6.63 23.48
C ALA A 94 0.66 -5.58 23.84
N LYS A 95 1.92 -5.81 23.55
CA LYS A 95 2.97 -4.87 23.91
C LYS A 95 3.29 -3.95 22.74
N LEU A 96 2.94 -2.69 22.92
CA LEU A 96 3.11 -1.69 21.88
C LEU A 96 4.58 -1.54 21.46
N ASP A 97 5.47 -1.54 22.44
CA ASP A 97 6.89 -1.35 22.13
C ASP A 97 7.43 -2.44 21.23
N ILE A 98 6.98 -3.67 21.45
CA ILE A 98 7.47 -4.78 20.64
C ILE A 98 6.97 -4.63 19.20
N GLY A 99 5.74 -4.18 19.03
CA GLY A 99 5.21 -3.96 17.69
C GLY A 99 6.00 -2.90 16.95
N GLN A 100 6.33 -1.80 17.61
CA GLN A 100 7.14 -0.76 16.99
C GLN A 100 8.52 -1.28 16.66
N ALA A 101 9.14 -2.00 17.56
CA ALA A 101 10.48 -2.52 17.32
C ALA A 101 10.48 -3.52 16.17
N ALA A 102 9.44 -4.33 16.07
CA ALA A 102 9.33 -5.30 14.98
C ALA A 102 9.25 -4.58 13.64
N ALA A 103 8.47 -3.52 13.56
CA ALA A 103 8.36 -2.77 12.31
C ALA A 103 9.67 -2.05 12.00
N ASP A 104 10.34 -1.50 13.01
CA ASP A 104 11.63 -0.86 12.78
C ASP A 104 12.65 -1.86 12.26
N GLU A 105 12.65 -3.06 12.77
CA GLU A 105 13.57 -4.08 12.30
C GLU A 105 13.36 -4.37 10.82
N SER A 106 12.12 -4.30 10.36
CA SER A 106 11.77 -4.65 8.99
C SER A 106 11.50 -3.40 8.14
N LEU A 107 12.03 -2.26 8.56
CA LEU A 107 11.65 -0.99 7.94
C LEU A 107 12.02 -0.94 6.46
N ASN A 108 13.17 -1.48 6.09
CA ASN A 108 13.56 -1.44 4.69
C ASN A 108 12.59 -2.21 3.81
N GLU A 109 12.13 -3.35 4.27
CA GLU A 109 11.15 -4.12 3.50
C GLU A 109 9.83 -3.38 3.40
N ILE A 110 9.43 -2.73 4.49
CA ILE A 110 8.21 -1.95 4.49
C ILE A 110 8.32 -0.80 3.49
N ILE A 111 9.43 -0.09 3.52
CA ILE A 111 9.63 1.04 2.61
C ILE A 111 9.61 0.56 1.16
N ASN A 112 10.28 -0.54 0.87
CA ASN A 112 10.28 -1.07 -0.49
C ASN A 112 8.87 -1.40 -0.96
N THR A 113 8.04 -1.92 -0.07
CA THR A 113 6.67 -2.26 -0.43
C THR A 113 5.85 -1.01 -0.69
N LEU A 114 6.07 0.05 0.08
CA LEU A 114 5.29 1.27 -0.05
C LEU A 114 5.71 2.13 -1.24
N GLN A 115 6.92 1.95 -1.75
CA GLN A 115 7.45 2.81 -2.80
C GLN A 115 6.54 2.79 -4.02
N GLY A 116 6.26 3.98 -4.53
CA GLY A 116 5.45 4.10 -5.73
C GLY A 116 3.96 4.12 -5.50
N ALA A 117 3.52 3.92 -4.27
CA ALA A 117 2.08 4.00 -3.99
C ALA A 117 1.63 5.46 -3.96
N ASN A 118 0.41 5.69 -4.40
CA ASN A 118 -0.19 7.01 -4.34
C ASN A 118 -0.91 7.21 -3.01
N MET A 119 -1.47 6.15 -2.48
CA MET A 119 -2.24 6.24 -1.25
C MET A 119 -2.17 4.91 -0.53
N VAL A 120 -2.13 4.97 0.78
CA VAL A 120 -2.10 3.76 1.58
C VAL A 120 -3.12 3.87 2.72
N PHE A 121 -3.88 2.81 2.87
CA PHE A 121 -4.78 2.63 4.01
C PHE A 121 -4.11 1.64 4.95
N ILE A 122 -4.05 1.98 6.22
CA ILE A 122 -3.42 1.11 7.22
C ILE A 122 -4.49 0.71 8.21
N ALA A 123 -4.90 -0.54 8.17
CA ALA A 123 -5.92 -1.07 9.08
C ALA A 123 -5.25 -1.78 10.24
N ALA A 124 -5.62 -1.41 11.44
CA ALA A 124 -5.07 -2.02 12.65
C ALA A 124 -6.12 -1.99 13.75
N GLY A 125 -6.01 -2.92 14.65
CA GLY A 125 -6.91 -2.94 15.80
C GLY A 125 -6.48 -1.95 16.85
N MET A 126 -7.40 -1.65 17.74
CA MET A 126 -7.15 -0.75 18.83
C MET A 126 -6.53 -1.50 20.00
N GLY A 127 -5.45 -0.97 20.53
CA GLY A 127 -4.86 -1.54 21.73
C GLY A 127 -4.17 -2.88 21.55
N GLY A 128 -3.98 -3.32 20.34
CA GLY A 128 -3.29 -4.57 20.07
C GLY A 128 -1.79 -4.38 19.89
N GLY A 129 -1.03 -5.38 20.25
CA GLY A 129 0.41 -5.25 20.28
C GLY A 129 1.05 -4.91 18.97
N THR A 130 1.17 -5.91 18.08
CA THR A 130 1.85 -5.67 16.80
C THR A 130 1.10 -4.63 15.97
N GLY A 131 -0.21 -4.76 15.92
CA GLY A 131 -0.98 -3.89 15.03
C GLY A 131 -0.82 -2.43 15.36
N THR A 132 -1.01 -2.07 16.63
CA THR A 132 -0.97 -0.67 17.00
C THR A 132 0.43 -0.09 16.88
N GLY A 133 1.42 -0.79 17.42
CA GLY A 133 2.78 -0.29 17.39
C GLY A 133 3.35 -0.23 15.97
N ALA A 134 3.17 -1.30 15.21
CA ALA A 134 3.70 -1.34 13.86
C ALA A 134 3.00 -0.34 12.94
N ALA A 135 1.70 -0.12 13.16
CA ALA A 135 0.98 0.82 12.32
C ALA A 135 1.55 2.22 12.41
N HIS A 136 1.99 2.64 13.60
CA HIS A 136 2.61 3.95 13.74
C HIS A 136 3.88 4.05 12.92
N VAL A 137 4.70 3.02 12.93
CA VAL A 137 5.95 3.04 12.18
C VAL A 137 5.66 3.09 10.68
N ILE A 138 4.72 2.27 10.25
CA ILE A 138 4.37 2.21 8.81
C ILE A 138 3.80 3.55 8.36
N ALA A 139 2.92 4.13 9.17
CA ALA A 139 2.31 5.40 8.79
C ALA A 139 3.37 6.50 8.67
N ARG A 140 4.32 6.53 9.60
CA ARG A 140 5.38 7.51 9.53
C ARG A 140 6.23 7.32 8.28
N ALA A 141 6.55 6.07 7.95
CA ALA A 141 7.33 5.79 6.75
C ALA A 141 6.58 6.24 5.49
N ALA A 142 5.29 5.95 5.43
CA ALA A 142 4.50 6.33 4.27
C ALA A 142 4.45 7.85 4.12
N LYS A 143 4.29 8.56 5.21
CA LYS A 143 4.25 10.02 5.15
C LYS A 143 5.58 10.59 4.71
N GLU A 144 6.68 9.99 5.16
CA GLU A 144 8.00 10.45 4.75
C GLU A 144 8.25 10.21 3.27
N LEU A 145 7.56 9.25 2.69
CA LEU A 145 7.63 8.99 1.25
C LEU A 145 6.63 9.84 0.47
N ASN A 146 5.93 10.74 1.15
CA ASN A 146 4.93 11.61 0.53
C ASN A 146 3.74 10.84 -0.03
N ILE A 147 3.37 9.77 0.65
CA ILE A 147 2.21 8.96 0.27
C ILE A 147 1.04 9.41 1.13
N LEU A 148 -0.10 9.63 0.49
CA LEU A 148 -1.32 9.95 1.23
C LEU A 148 -1.68 8.76 2.11
N THR A 149 -1.79 8.98 3.42
CA THR A 149 -1.90 7.91 4.39
C THR A 149 -3.19 8.05 5.18
N VAL A 150 -3.97 6.97 5.24
CA VAL A 150 -5.23 6.94 5.97
C VAL A 150 -5.19 5.78 6.95
N GLY A 151 -5.40 6.09 8.22
CA GLY A 151 -5.50 5.06 9.23
C GLY A 151 -6.92 4.58 9.38
N VAL A 152 -7.08 3.28 9.49
CA VAL A 152 -8.38 2.66 9.71
C VAL A 152 -8.29 1.83 10.98
N VAL A 153 -9.04 2.23 11.99
CA VAL A 153 -9.03 1.52 13.26
C VAL A 153 -10.20 0.55 13.27
N THR A 154 -9.88 -0.72 13.49
CA THR A 154 -10.93 -1.72 13.60
C THR A 154 -11.23 -1.95 15.06
N LEU A 155 -12.51 -1.97 15.39
CA LEU A 155 -12.96 -2.21 16.74
C LEU A 155 -13.56 -3.59 16.85
N PRO A 156 -13.41 -4.26 17.99
CA PRO A 156 -14.06 -5.56 18.14
C PRO A 156 -15.55 -5.39 18.00
N PHE A 157 -16.15 -6.33 17.32
CA PHE A 157 -17.58 -6.32 17.19
C PHE A 157 -18.17 -7.03 18.40
N LEU A 158 -18.82 -6.27 19.23
CA LEU A 158 -19.38 -6.83 20.44
C LEU A 158 -20.85 -7.08 20.26
N TYR A 159 -21.24 -8.30 20.37
CA TYR A 159 -22.63 -8.62 20.51
C TYR A 159 -22.99 -8.42 21.93
N GLU A 160 -23.89 -7.54 22.09
CA GLU A 160 -24.40 -7.34 23.39
C GLU A 160 -25.48 -8.33 23.53
N GLY A 161 -25.07 -9.46 23.75
CA GLY A 161 -26.07 -10.44 24.03
C GLY A 161 -26.86 -9.88 25.05
N UNK A 162 -26.77 -9.19 25.13
CA UNK A 162 -26.85 -9.00 25.16
C UNK A 162 -26.72 -9.09 25.02
#